data_b14d24959668df0b00d9f3bd968a9967
#
_entry.id   b14d24959668df0b00d9f3bd968a9967
#
_cell.length_a   1.000
_cell.length_b   1.000
_cell.length_c   1.000
_cell.angle_alpha   90.00
_cell.angle_beta   90.00
_cell.angle_gamma   90.00
#
_symmetry.space_group_name_H-M   'P 1'
#
loop_
_entity.id
_entity.type
_entity.pdbx_description
1 polymer ?
#
loop_
_entity_poly.entity_id
_entity_poly.type
_entity_poly.pdbx_seq_one_letter_code
_entity_poly.pdbx_strand_id
1 'polypeptide(L)'
;LRALGGLFLEPLWVFANTNIDVEGFGDLKTARMAIGEPGSGTRALAIQMRAEWGTDWGPDSNLALSGTAARDALLAGDIDAATYVSSVDSPVIRELLQRDDVRLIPFPQAAALSRRSPALAETVLLRGVLDIGGNLPVTDVPLIAPVAQIVTRRDTHPAIQAILLDSANAIHSEGSLLTTAGTFPDGTLTDLPLSREAFRWFERGPSTLRRWFSFGTANFLERAWVLAIPLITLLIPMVRVAPPIYRWRVRRRIYVWYSDLRDLETRGRSATGDEDRRTILAQLDKLQEEVGNVDVPLSYTDDLYRLRNHIEFVEGLISKLSRRKVA
;
A
#
# COMPACT_ATOMS: atom_id res chain seq x y z
N LEU A 1 5.70 -17.37 -11.49
CA LEU A 1 6.17 -16.95 -10.16
C LEU A 1 6.46 -15.46 -10.12
N ARG A 2 6.48 -14.86 -8.92
CA ARG A 2 6.85 -13.49 -8.61
C ARG A 2 7.53 -13.45 -7.25
N ALA A 3 8.55 -12.60 -7.09
CA ALA A 3 9.13 -12.33 -5.79
C ALA A 3 8.25 -11.33 -5.00
N LEU A 4 8.20 -11.51 -3.69
CA LEU A 4 7.70 -10.49 -2.77
C LEU A 4 8.84 -9.67 -2.17
N GLY A 5 10.03 -10.27 -1.98
CA GLY A 5 11.23 -9.61 -1.49
C GLY A 5 12.24 -10.61 -0.93
N GLY A 6 13.47 -10.14 -0.76
CA GLY A 6 14.49 -10.81 0.02
C GLY A 6 14.23 -10.62 1.52
N LEU A 7 14.54 -11.60 2.34
CA LEU A 7 14.23 -11.63 3.78
C LEU A 7 15.47 -11.51 4.66
N PHE A 8 16.50 -12.29 4.34
CA PHE A 8 17.76 -12.36 5.09
C PHE A 8 18.84 -13.05 4.27
N LEU A 9 20.07 -12.96 4.74
CA LEU A 9 21.21 -13.63 4.13
C LEU A 9 21.42 -15.00 4.73
N GLU A 10 21.71 -16.00 3.86
CA GLU A 10 22.12 -17.35 4.24
C GLU A 10 23.56 -17.61 3.75
N PRO A 11 24.60 -17.16 4.46
CA PRO A 11 25.96 -17.30 3.98
C PRO A 11 26.36 -18.73 3.68
N LEU A 12 27.23 -18.88 2.68
CA LEU A 12 27.98 -20.10 2.47
C LEU A 12 29.10 -20.15 3.51
N TRP A 13 28.88 -20.93 4.55
CA TRP A 13 29.88 -21.24 5.56
C TRP A 13 30.76 -22.38 5.08
N VAL A 14 32.07 -22.19 5.14
CA VAL A 14 33.05 -23.22 4.86
C VAL A 14 33.97 -23.36 6.04
N PHE A 15 33.88 -24.44 6.75
CA PHE A 15 34.75 -24.76 7.87
C PHE A 15 35.78 -25.81 7.45
N ALA A 16 37.03 -25.62 7.85
CA ALA A 16 38.10 -26.56 7.64
C ALA A 16 38.84 -26.87 8.95
N ASN A 17 39.37 -28.08 9.06
CA ASN A 17 40.25 -28.45 10.15
C ASN A 17 41.50 -27.56 10.20
N THR A 18 41.93 -27.17 11.39
CA THR A 18 43.13 -26.35 11.56
C THR A 18 44.43 -27.08 11.27
N ASN A 19 44.39 -28.44 11.13
CA ASN A 19 45.53 -29.28 10.77
C ASN A 19 45.86 -29.26 9.29
N ILE A 20 45.04 -28.66 8.42
CA ILE A 20 45.32 -28.47 6.99
C ILE A 20 45.71 -27.04 6.70
N ASP A 21 46.65 -26.85 5.79
CA ASP A 21 47.10 -25.53 5.39
C ASP A 21 46.26 -25.00 4.23
N VAL A 22 45.24 -24.17 4.57
CA VAL A 22 44.26 -23.65 3.64
C VAL A 22 44.02 -22.17 3.98
N GLU A 23 44.24 -21.28 3.07
CA GLU A 23 44.00 -19.81 3.25
C GLU A 23 42.64 -19.37 2.65
N GLY A 24 42.18 -20.09 1.60
CA GLY A 24 40.95 -19.76 0.92
C GLY A 24 40.22 -20.97 0.33
N PHE A 25 39.03 -20.72 -0.19
CA PHE A 25 38.17 -21.78 -0.74
C PHE A 25 38.85 -22.56 -1.87
N GLY A 26 39.67 -21.89 -2.69
CA GLY A 26 40.39 -22.55 -3.82
C GLY A 26 41.41 -23.61 -3.40
N ASP A 27 41.92 -23.55 -2.16
CA ASP A 27 42.91 -24.50 -1.66
C ASP A 27 42.30 -25.83 -1.24
N LEU A 28 40.96 -25.91 -1.15
CA LEU A 28 40.22 -27.13 -0.79
C LEU A 28 40.01 -28.13 -1.94
N LYS A 29 40.63 -27.94 -3.10
CA LYS A 29 40.39 -28.75 -4.28
C LYS A 29 40.69 -30.24 -4.08
N THR A 30 41.66 -30.58 -3.25
CA THR A 30 42.06 -31.96 -2.94
C THR A 30 41.57 -32.44 -1.58
N ALA A 31 40.88 -31.56 -0.82
CA ALA A 31 40.37 -31.88 0.50
C ALA A 31 39.17 -32.83 0.45
N ARG A 32 39.02 -33.66 1.47
CA ARG A 32 37.80 -34.46 1.70
C ARG A 32 36.73 -33.49 2.21
N MET A 33 35.84 -33.07 1.33
CA MET A 33 34.91 -32.00 1.65
C MET A 33 33.44 -32.44 1.57
N ALA A 34 32.70 -32.23 2.63
CA ALA A 34 31.24 -32.33 2.66
C ALA A 34 30.61 -31.09 2.01
N ILE A 35 29.82 -31.30 0.94
CA ILE A 35 29.15 -30.23 0.20
C ILE A 35 27.62 -30.29 0.26
N GLY A 36 27.06 -31.14 1.13
CA GLY A 36 25.63 -31.36 1.26
C GLY A 36 25.09 -32.52 0.43
N GLU A 37 23.89 -32.91 0.78
CA GLU A 37 23.13 -33.99 0.13
C GLU A 37 22.78 -33.64 -1.32
N PRO A 38 22.66 -34.67 -2.21
CA PRO A 38 22.10 -34.45 -3.54
C PRO A 38 20.75 -33.78 -3.52
N GLY A 39 20.59 -32.70 -4.30
CA GLY A 39 19.36 -31.90 -4.34
C GLY A 39 19.26 -30.79 -3.28
N SER A 40 20.19 -30.66 -2.36
CA SER A 40 20.22 -29.56 -1.39
C SER A 40 20.72 -28.23 -1.99
N GLY A 41 20.27 -27.12 -1.45
CA GLY A 41 20.74 -25.78 -1.79
C GLY A 41 22.24 -25.61 -1.50
N THR A 42 22.75 -26.16 -0.38
CA THR A 42 24.17 -26.16 -0.03
C THR A 42 25.01 -26.81 -1.14
N ARG A 43 24.60 -28.00 -1.62
CA ARG A 43 25.31 -28.69 -2.70
C ARG A 43 25.28 -27.88 -4.00
N ALA A 44 24.11 -27.33 -4.36
CA ALA A 44 23.99 -26.56 -5.59
C ALA A 44 24.93 -25.34 -5.57
N LEU A 45 24.95 -24.60 -4.46
CA LEU A 45 25.82 -23.43 -4.31
C LEU A 45 27.29 -23.81 -4.22
N ALA A 46 27.66 -24.86 -3.47
CA ALA A 46 29.03 -25.31 -3.38
C ALA A 46 29.58 -25.72 -4.77
N ILE A 47 28.79 -26.42 -5.58
CA ILE A 47 29.15 -26.76 -6.97
C ILE A 47 29.32 -25.51 -7.83
N GLN A 48 28.40 -24.54 -7.71
CA GLN A 48 28.49 -23.28 -8.42
C GLN A 48 29.75 -22.51 -8.02
N MET A 49 30.05 -22.42 -6.75
CA MET A 49 31.28 -21.74 -6.28
C MET A 49 32.53 -22.45 -6.78
N ARG A 50 32.55 -23.76 -6.70
CA ARG A 50 33.69 -24.54 -7.21
C ARG A 50 33.97 -24.29 -8.69
N ALA A 51 32.95 -24.10 -9.50
CA ALA A 51 33.10 -23.76 -10.92
C ALA A 51 33.84 -22.41 -11.14
N GLU A 52 33.72 -21.46 -10.22
CA GLU A 52 34.42 -20.18 -10.28
C GLU A 52 35.94 -20.35 -10.01
N TRP A 53 36.37 -21.39 -9.27
CA TRP A 53 37.77 -21.71 -8.98
C TRP A 53 38.37 -22.77 -9.90
N GLY A 54 37.64 -23.20 -10.95
CA GLY A 54 38.06 -24.20 -11.93
C GLY A 54 37.41 -25.55 -11.69
N THR A 55 37.69 -26.51 -12.60
CA THR A 55 36.99 -27.81 -12.66
C THR A 55 37.81 -28.98 -12.12
N ASP A 56 39.01 -28.75 -11.66
CA ASP A 56 40.01 -29.74 -11.22
C ASP A 56 39.86 -30.15 -9.74
N TRP A 57 38.62 -30.34 -9.29
CA TRP A 57 38.33 -30.80 -7.93
C TRP A 57 38.44 -32.32 -7.82
N GLY A 58 39.09 -32.77 -6.75
CA GLY A 58 39.27 -34.20 -6.48
C GLY A 58 37.94 -34.95 -6.21
N PRO A 59 37.95 -36.28 -6.35
CA PRO A 59 36.72 -37.10 -6.16
C PRO A 59 36.18 -37.00 -4.73
N ASP A 60 37.03 -36.91 -3.71
CA ASP A 60 36.65 -36.87 -2.31
C ASP A 60 36.15 -35.48 -1.87
N SER A 61 36.26 -34.48 -2.72
CA SER A 61 35.73 -33.13 -2.47
C SER A 61 34.18 -33.01 -2.65
N ASN A 62 33.49 -34.13 -2.90
CA ASN A 62 32.05 -34.20 -3.20
C ASN A 62 31.24 -35.05 -2.21
N LEU A 63 31.65 -35.15 -0.96
CA LEU A 63 30.98 -36.01 0.01
C LEU A 63 29.54 -35.52 0.29
N ALA A 64 28.60 -36.46 0.31
CA ALA A 64 27.17 -36.20 0.53
C ALA A 64 26.83 -36.25 2.01
N LEU A 65 27.42 -35.34 2.79
CA LEU A 65 27.14 -35.15 4.22
C LEU A 65 26.57 -33.73 4.44
N SER A 66 25.66 -33.63 5.38
CA SER A 66 25.01 -32.38 5.72
C SER A 66 24.69 -32.24 7.22
N GLY A 67 24.39 -31.03 7.68
CA GLY A 67 23.96 -30.76 9.06
C GLY A 67 24.92 -31.33 10.10
N THR A 68 24.37 -32.02 11.12
CA THR A 68 25.15 -32.61 12.22
C THR A 68 26.09 -33.73 11.75
N ALA A 69 25.72 -34.52 10.75
CA ALA A 69 26.58 -35.57 10.24
C ALA A 69 27.88 -35.02 9.61
N ALA A 70 27.79 -33.90 8.88
CA ALA A 70 28.98 -33.25 8.34
C ALA A 70 29.84 -32.61 9.45
N ARG A 71 29.20 -32.02 10.48
CA ARG A 71 29.89 -31.48 11.65
C ARG A 71 30.65 -32.60 12.40
N ASP A 72 29.97 -33.70 12.71
CA ASP A 72 30.56 -34.80 13.47
C ASP A 72 31.74 -35.42 12.73
N ALA A 73 31.63 -35.64 11.42
CA ALA A 73 32.70 -36.10 10.58
C ALA A 73 33.90 -35.13 10.52
N LEU A 74 33.62 -33.79 10.46
CA LEU A 74 34.66 -32.76 10.51
C LEU A 74 35.41 -32.79 11.84
N LEU A 75 34.69 -32.85 12.95
CA LEU A 75 35.28 -32.88 14.30
C LEU A 75 36.01 -34.18 14.58
N ALA A 76 35.59 -35.30 14.03
CA ALA A 76 36.31 -36.61 14.12
C ALA A 76 37.57 -36.66 13.24
N GLY A 77 37.74 -35.70 12.30
CA GLY A 77 38.84 -35.75 11.33
C GLY A 77 38.62 -36.70 10.15
N ASP A 78 37.41 -37.26 10.01
CA ASP A 78 37.02 -38.12 8.89
C ASP A 78 36.95 -37.36 7.56
N ILE A 79 36.66 -36.02 7.66
CA ILE A 79 36.71 -35.07 6.54
C ILE A 79 37.55 -33.86 6.89
N ASP A 80 38.07 -33.17 5.89
CA ASP A 80 38.96 -32.03 6.04
C ASP A 80 38.20 -30.69 6.08
N ALA A 81 37.06 -30.63 5.38
CA ALA A 81 36.22 -29.44 5.33
C ALA A 81 34.72 -29.79 5.19
N ALA A 82 33.87 -28.85 5.64
CA ALA A 82 32.42 -28.96 5.49
C ALA A 82 31.82 -27.62 5.09
N THR A 83 30.82 -27.67 4.18
CA THR A 83 30.09 -26.50 3.71
C THR A 83 28.65 -26.50 4.20
N TYR A 84 28.14 -25.31 4.49
CA TYR A 84 26.75 -25.12 4.91
C TYR A 84 26.19 -23.83 4.27
N VAL A 85 24.94 -23.85 3.87
CA VAL A 85 24.15 -22.67 3.55
C VAL A 85 23.08 -22.56 4.63
N SER A 86 23.21 -21.60 5.51
CA SER A 86 22.35 -21.50 6.69
C SER A 86 22.44 -20.10 7.31
N SER A 87 21.45 -19.76 8.14
CA SER A 87 21.52 -18.60 9.02
C SER A 87 22.68 -18.71 10.01
N VAL A 88 23.26 -17.58 10.39
CA VAL A 88 24.25 -17.46 11.46
C VAL A 88 23.73 -17.98 12.80
N ASP A 89 22.41 -17.99 13.00
CA ASP A 89 21.76 -18.48 14.22
C ASP A 89 21.61 -20.02 14.29
N SER A 90 21.99 -20.71 13.23
CA SER A 90 21.98 -22.18 13.22
C SER A 90 22.86 -22.73 14.34
N PRO A 91 22.37 -23.69 15.16
CA PRO A 91 23.14 -24.27 16.24
C PRO A 91 24.48 -24.87 15.77
N VAL A 92 24.49 -25.54 14.61
CA VAL A 92 25.69 -26.13 14.02
C VAL A 92 26.72 -25.05 13.66
N ILE A 93 26.28 -23.94 13.06
CA ILE A 93 27.17 -22.84 12.71
C ILE A 93 27.73 -22.17 13.96
N ARG A 94 26.88 -21.88 14.96
CA ARG A 94 27.33 -21.25 16.23
C ARG A 94 28.33 -22.12 16.97
N GLU A 95 28.09 -23.45 17.00
CA GLU A 95 29.05 -24.41 17.59
C GLU A 95 30.39 -24.37 16.88
N LEU A 96 30.39 -24.49 15.56
CA LEU A 96 31.65 -24.50 14.77
C LEU A 96 32.40 -23.17 14.85
N LEU A 97 31.71 -22.05 14.93
CA LEU A 97 32.33 -20.71 15.09
C LEU A 97 33.03 -20.51 16.42
N GLN A 98 32.69 -21.27 17.47
CA GLN A 98 33.26 -21.19 18.83
C GLN A 98 34.39 -22.19 19.08
N ARG A 99 34.77 -22.96 18.08
CA ARG A 99 35.78 -24.02 18.23
C ARG A 99 37.14 -23.56 17.74
N ASP A 100 38.18 -24.04 18.43
CA ASP A 100 39.58 -23.74 18.07
C ASP A 100 40.19 -24.78 17.09
N ASP A 101 39.60 -25.98 16.98
CA ASP A 101 40.07 -27.06 16.11
C ASP A 101 39.57 -26.99 14.69
N VAL A 102 38.64 -26.07 14.40
CA VAL A 102 38.16 -25.74 13.05
C VAL A 102 38.28 -24.23 12.81
N ARG A 103 38.46 -23.85 11.55
CA ARG A 103 38.47 -22.43 11.15
C ARG A 103 37.45 -22.16 10.08
N LEU A 104 36.87 -20.98 10.11
CA LEU A 104 36.02 -20.45 9.03
C LEU A 104 36.91 -19.95 7.89
N ILE A 105 36.68 -20.45 6.67
CA ILE A 105 37.38 -20.06 5.46
C ILE A 105 36.75 -18.80 4.87
N PRO A 106 37.52 -17.72 4.69
CA PRO A 106 37.02 -16.47 4.10
C PRO A 106 36.82 -16.57 2.60
N PHE A 107 36.01 -15.67 2.05
CA PHE A 107 35.87 -15.41 0.62
C PHE A 107 36.37 -13.98 0.30
N PRO A 108 37.69 -13.75 0.17
CA PRO A 108 38.22 -12.42 -0.11
C PRO A 108 37.68 -11.81 -1.42
N GLN A 109 37.21 -12.67 -2.35
CA GLN A 109 36.62 -12.25 -3.62
C GLN A 109 35.08 -12.08 -3.56
N ALA A 110 34.46 -12.06 -2.38
CA ALA A 110 33.00 -11.98 -2.23
C ALA A 110 32.40 -10.79 -3.01
N ALA A 111 33.02 -9.63 -2.99
CA ALA A 111 32.59 -8.46 -3.76
C ALA A 111 32.62 -8.69 -5.28
N ALA A 112 33.60 -9.41 -5.79
CA ALA A 112 33.67 -9.75 -7.21
C ALA A 112 32.62 -10.81 -7.59
N LEU A 113 32.42 -11.81 -6.73
CA LEU A 113 31.41 -12.87 -6.92
C LEU A 113 29.98 -12.30 -6.93
N SER A 114 29.65 -11.39 -6.03
CA SER A 114 28.32 -10.75 -5.98
C SER A 114 28.00 -9.94 -7.24
N ARG A 115 29.03 -9.30 -7.85
CA ARG A 115 28.86 -8.58 -9.13
C ARG A 115 28.69 -9.52 -10.33
N ARG A 116 29.26 -10.71 -10.27
CA ARG A 116 29.14 -11.74 -11.33
C ARG A 116 27.86 -12.53 -11.22
N SER A 117 27.32 -12.70 -10.01
CA SER A 117 26.11 -13.45 -9.74
C SER A 117 25.14 -12.60 -8.92
N PRO A 118 24.12 -12.00 -9.54
CA PRO A 118 23.14 -11.14 -8.84
C PRO A 118 22.35 -11.86 -7.73
N ALA A 119 22.29 -13.19 -7.76
CA ALA A 119 21.67 -14.01 -6.73
C ALA A 119 22.47 -14.08 -5.43
N LEU A 120 23.73 -13.58 -5.44
CA LEU A 120 24.63 -13.64 -4.31
C LEU A 120 24.96 -12.24 -3.80
N ALA A 121 24.86 -12.04 -2.49
CA ALA A 121 25.26 -10.84 -1.82
C ALA A 121 26.59 -11.03 -1.09
N GLU A 122 27.43 -10.01 -1.11
CA GLU A 122 28.57 -9.90 -0.23
C GLU A 122 28.10 -9.58 1.19
N THR A 123 28.70 -10.25 2.19
CA THR A 123 28.51 -9.89 3.58
C THR A 123 29.81 -10.10 4.36
N VAL A 124 29.90 -9.55 5.56
CA VAL A 124 31.07 -9.66 6.42
C VAL A 124 30.66 -10.06 7.82
N LEU A 125 31.22 -11.14 8.32
CA LEU A 125 31.17 -11.44 9.75
C LEU A 125 32.21 -10.57 10.44
N LEU A 126 31.74 -9.51 11.10
CA LEU A 126 32.61 -8.49 11.68
C LEU A 126 33.40 -9.03 12.88
N ARG A 127 34.64 -8.57 13.02
CA ARG A 127 35.47 -8.84 14.18
C ARG A 127 34.73 -8.61 15.49
N GLY A 128 34.77 -9.56 16.39
CA GLY A 128 34.16 -9.47 17.72
C GLY A 128 32.63 -9.58 17.75
N VAL A 129 31.97 -9.75 16.59
CA VAL A 129 30.49 -9.72 16.54
C VAL A 129 29.82 -10.90 17.26
N LEU A 130 30.52 -12.02 17.43
CA LEU A 130 30.02 -13.19 18.16
C LEU A 130 30.30 -13.10 19.66
N ASP A 131 31.46 -12.57 20.02
CA ASP A 131 31.88 -12.29 21.39
C ASP A 131 32.87 -11.10 21.40
N ILE A 132 32.44 -9.99 21.94
CA ILE A 132 33.26 -8.76 22.02
C ILE A 132 34.41 -8.97 23.02
N GLY A 133 34.15 -9.62 24.15
CA GLY A 133 35.14 -9.88 25.22
C GLY A 133 36.24 -10.84 24.78
N GLY A 134 35.86 -11.91 24.08
CA GLY A 134 36.76 -12.90 23.49
C GLY A 134 37.30 -12.48 22.10
N ASN A 135 36.87 -11.33 21.57
CA ASN A 135 37.25 -10.87 20.23
C ASN A 135 37.01 -11.92 19.12
N LEU A 136 35.85 -12.53 19.12
CA LEU A 136 35.48 -13.61 18.17
C LEU A 136 34.50 -13.10 17.10
N PRO A 137 34.78 -13.26 15.78
CA PRO A 137 36.04 -13.69 15.19
C PRO A 137 37.16 -12.66 15.43
N VAL A 138 38.41 -13.11 15.32
CA VAL A 138 39.61 -12.26 15.58
C VAL A 138 39.79 -11.19 14.52
N THR A 139 39.33 -11.44 13.29
CA THR A 139 39.37 -10.53 12.11
C THR A 139 38.03 -10.53 11.42
N ASP A 140 37.77 -9.51 10.61
CA ASP A 140 36.64 -9.48 9.70
C ASP A 140 36.74 -10.64 8.69
N VAL A 141 35.66 -11.42 8.54
CA VAL A 141 35.60 -12.55 7.61
C VAL A 141 34.63 -12.23 6.49
N PRO A 142 35.12 -11.94 5.27
CA PRO A 142 34.27 -11.74 4.11
C PRO A 142 33.60 -13.05 3.70
N LEU A 143 32.29 -13.01 3.47
CA LEU A 143 31.44 -14.15 3.12
C LEU A 143 30.60 -13.83 1.89
N ILE A 144 30.17 -14.87 1.20
CA ILE A 144 29.20 -14.80 0.12
C ILE A 144 27.90 -15.47 0.57
N ALA A 145 26.77 -14.81 0.30
CA ALA A 145 25.47 -15.29 0.77
C ALA A 145 24.41 -15.22 -0.33
N PRO A 146 23.68 -16.27 -0.61
CA PRO A 146 22.39 -16.17 -1.26
C PRO A 146 21.41 -15.43 -0.35
N VAL A 147 20.40 -14.83 -0.96
CA VAL A 147 19.32 -14.14 -0.26
C VAL A 147 18.11 -15.05 -0.18
N ALA A 148 17.66 -15.35 1.02
CA ALA A 148 16.37 -16.05 1.22
C ALA A 148 15.23 -15.15 0.74
N GLN A 149 14.34 -15.66 -0.13
CA GLN A 149 13.30 -14.86 -0.79
C GLN A 149 11.92 -15.44 -0.55
N ILE A 150 10.92 -14.57 -0.42
CA ILE A 150 9.53 -15.00 -0.55
C ILE A 150 9.13 -14.97 -2.02
N VAL A 151 8.65 -16.11 -2.50
CA VAL A 151 8.15 -16.26 -3.87
C VAL A 151 6.67 -16.64 -3.84
N THR A 152 5.88 -16.03 -4.72
CA THR A 152 4.45 -16.28 -4.82
C THR A 152 4.01 -16.58 -6.25
N ARG A 153 2.82 -17.10 -6.42
CA ARG A 153 2.18 -17.25 -7.72
C ARG A 153 1.64 -15.91 -8.20
N ARG A 154 1.54 -15.71 -9.52
CA ARG A 154 0.99 -14.47 -10.10
C ARG A 154 -0.46 -14.20 -9.71
N ASP A 155 -1.22 -15.26 -9.47
CA ASP A 155 -2.64 -15.25 -9.14
C ASP A 155 -2.92 -15.14 -7.62
N THR A 156 -1.88 -15.08 -6.78
CA THR A 156 -2.04 -14.91 -5.34
C THR A 156 -2.70 -13.57 -5.03
N HIS A 157 -3.75 -13.62 -4.20
CA HIS A 157 -4.53 -12.44 -3.85
C HIS A 157 -3.66 -11.32 -3.22
N PRO A 158 -3.81 -10.05 -3.63
CA PRO A 158 -2.98 -8.94 -3.12
C PRO A 158 -2.97 -8.79 -1.60
N ALA A 159 -4.10 -9.12 -0.92
CA ALA A 159 -4.16 -9.10 0.54
C ALA A 159 -3.19 -10.08 1.19
N ILE A 160 -3.06 -11.29 0.64
CA ILE A 160 -2.13 -12.30 1.16
C ILE A 160 -0.69 -11.83 0.97
N GLN A 161 -0.38 -11.29 -0.21
CA GLN A 161 0.95 -10.73 -0.49
C GLN A 161 1.31 -9.61 0.49
N ALA A 162 0.35 -8.72 0.78
CA ALA A 162 0.56 -7.62 1.72
C ALA A 162 0.78 -8.12 3.16
N ILE A 163 0.00 -9.10 3.63
CA ILE A 163 0.17 -9.68 4.96
C ILE A 163 1.54 -10.35 5.08
N LEU A 164 1.98 -11.07 4.04
CA LEU A 164 3.29 -11.70 4.02
C LEU A 164 4.41 -10.66 4.10
N LEU A 165 4.31 -9.54 3.38
CA LEU A 165 5.27 -8.44 3.43
C LEU A 165 5.30 -7.75 4.80
N ASP A 166 4.13 -7.47 5.38
CA ASP A 166 4.03 -6.87 6.71
C ASP A 166 4.62 -7.80 7.78
N SER A 167 4.36 -9.11 7.67
CA SER A 167 4.95 -10.13 8.55
C SER A 167 6.46 -10.25 8.35
N ALA A 168 6.93 -10.25 7.11
CA ALA A 168 8.35 -10.26 6.77
C ALA A 168 9.07 -9.05 7.39
N ASN A 169 8.48 -7.87 7.29
CA ASN A 169 9.03 -6.67 7.89
C ASN A 169 9.07 -6.76 9.43
N ALA A 170 8.01 -7.26 10.04
CA ALA A 170 7.96 -7.41 11.50
C ALA A 170 9.02 -8.39 12.04
N ILE A 171 9.38 -9.41 11.26
CA ILE A 171 10.32 -10.46 11.68
C ILE A 171 11.78 -10.08 11.35
N HIS A 172 12.02 -9.48 10.17
CA HIS A 172 13.37 -9.34 9.62
C HIS A 172 13.92 -7.90 9.62
N SER A 173 13.14 -6.89 10.05
CA SER A 173 13.59 -5.50 10.02
C SER A 173 14.58 -5.13 11.14
N GLU A 174 14.69 -5.92 12.18
CA GLU A 174 15.59 -5.62 13.32
C GLU A 174 17.08 -5.80 12.98
N GLY A 175 17.37 -6.45 11.85
CA GLY A 175 18.73 -6.79 11.45
C GLY A 175 19.22 -8.12 12.05
N SER A 176 20.52 -8.41 11.83
CA SER A 176 21.16 -9.65 12.31
C SER A 176 22.65 -9.38 12.61
N LEU A 177 23.41 -10.40 12.98
CA LEU A 177 24.88 -10.29 13.12
C LEU A 177 25.58 -9.96 11.79
N LEU A 178 24.88 -10.12 10.64
CA LEU A 178 25.42 -9.91 9.30
C LEU A 178 24.85 -8.69 8.60
N THR A 179 23.77 -8.09 9.13
CA THR A 179 23.05 -7.00 8.48
C THR A 179 22.55 -5.99 9.49
N THR A 180 22.58 -4.72 9.12
CA THR A 180 22.04 -3.65 9.95
C THR A 180 20.51 -3.65 9.94
N ALA A 181 19.89 -3.07 10.97
CA ALA A 181 18.46 -2.89 11.04
C ALA A 181 17.95 -2.09 9.83
N GLY A 182 16.81 -2.49 9.28
CA GLY A 182 16.20 -1.89 8.10
C GLY A 182 16.78 -2.36 6.75
N THR A 183 17.76 -3.27 6.73
CA THR A 183 18.28 -3.86 5.48
C THR A 183 17.26 -4.77 4.83
N PHE A 184 16.49 -5.50 5.61
CA PHE A 184 15.46 -6.43 5.13
C PHE A 184 14.08 -6.08 5.72
N PRO A 185 13.00 -6.45 5.03
CA PRO A 185 12.94 -7.06 3.69
C PRO A 185 13.40 -6.09 2.59
N ASP A 186 14.02 -6.63 1.52
CA ASP A 186 14.55 -5.86 0.39
C ASP A 186 13.93 -6.29 -0.94
N GLY A 187 13.55 -5.31 -1.77
CA GLY A 187 12.94 -5.56 -3.08
C GLY A 187 13.94 -5.65 -4.24
N THR A 188 15.19 -5.30 -4.02
CA THR A 188 16.23 -5.27 -5.07
C THR A 188 17.01 -6.59 -5.15
N LEU A 189 17.17 -7.26 -4.02
CA LEU A 189 17.89 -8.51 -3.90
C LEU A 189 16.97 -9.72 -4.18
N THR A 190 16.45 -9.79 -5.42
CA THR A 190 15.54 -10.87 -5.83
C THR A 190 15.88 -11.39 -7.24
N ASP A 191 15.80 -12.71 -7.44
CA ASP A 191 16.05 -13.37 -8.74
C ASP A 191 14.84 -13.29 -9.67
N LEU A 192 13.66 -13.09 -9.13
CA LEU A 192 12.41 -13.02 -9.87
C LEU A 192 11.87 -11.60 -9.88
N PRO A 193 11.15 -11.20 -10.93
CA PRO A 193 10.48 -9.90 -10.94
C PRO A 193 9.52 -9.77 -9.78
N LEU A 194 9.55 -8.63 -9.09
CA LEU A 194 8.62 -8.32 -8.02
C LEU A 194 7.16 -8.39 -8.46
N SER A 195 6.28 -8.74 -7.54
CA SER A 195 4.85 -8.58 -7.72
C SER A 195 4.47 -7.08 -7.69
N ARG A 196 3.31 -6.72 -8.26
CA ARG A 196 2.81 -5.34 -8.19
C ARG A 196 2.59 -4.87 -6.75
N GLU A 197 2.15 -5.77 -5.88
CA GLU A 197 1.89 -5.45 -4.49
C GLU A 197 3.19 -5.22 -3.75
N ALA A 198 4.20 -6.07 -3.95
CA ALA A 198 5.53 -5.90 -3.37
C ALA A 198 6.18 -4.59 -3.83
N PHE A 199 6.15 -4.30 -5.13
CA PHE A 199 6.68 -3.05 -5.67
C PHE A 199 6.04 -1.82 -4.99
N ARG A 200 4.69 -1.80 -4.87
CA ARG A 200 3.98 -0.72 -4.18
C ARG A 200 4.33 -0.62 -2.70
N TRP A 201 4.51 -1.79 -2.05
CA TRP A 201 4.86 -1.85 -0.64
C TRP A 201 6.25 -1.26 -0.39
N PHE A 202 7.26 -1.59 -1.22
CA PHE A 202 8.60 -1.01 -1.10
C PHE A 202 8.65 0.48 -1.43
N GLU A 203 7.84 0.96 -2.39
CA GLU A 203 7.78 2.38 -2.73
C GLU A 203 7.07 3.25 -1.68
N ARG A 204 5.99 2.76 -1.07
CA ARG A 204 5.09 3.55 -0.22
C ARG A 204 5.15 3.17 1.25
N GLY A 205 5.83 2.10 1.58
CA GLY A 205 5.83 1.50 2.90
C GLY A 205 4.57 0.71 3.24
N PRO A 206 4.52 0.10 4.43
CA PRO A 206 3.34 -0.59 4.94
C PRO A 206 2.17 0.38 5.09
N SER A 207 0.98 -0.02 4.62
CA SER A 207 -0.21 0.83 4.67
C SER A 207 -0.66 1.07 6.11
N THR A 208 -0.64 2.32 6.55
CA THR A 208 -1.12 2.72 7.88
C THR A 208 -2.62 2.50 8.05
N LEU A 209 -3.40 2.57 6.97
CA LEU A 209 -4.86 2.34 6.99
C LEU A 209 -5.22 0.89 7.27
N ARG A 210 -4.39 -0.08 6.87
CA ARG A 210 -4.59 -1.51 7.15
C ARG A 210 -4.51 -1.87 8.63
N ARG A 211 -3.94 -0.99 9.43
CA ARG A 211 -3.88 -1.13 10.88
C ARG A 211 -5.23 -0.92 11.57
N TRP A 212 -6.12 -0.15 10.93
CA TRP A 212 -7.42 0.27 11.48
C TRP A 212 -8.62 -0.30 10.72
N PHE A 213 -8.43 -0.67 9.45
CA PHE A 213 -9.50 -1.09 8.55
C PHE A 213 -9.19 -2.44 7.91
N SER A 214 -10.24 -3.18 7.54
CA SER A 214 -10.08 -4.40 6.73
C SER A 214 -9.38 -4.08 5.40
N PHE A 215 -8.74 -5.07 4.79
CA PHE A 215 -8.02 -4.90 3.52
C PHE A 215 -8.88 -4.23 2.42
N GLY A 216 -10.15 -4.66 2.30
CA GLY A 216 -11.07 -4.11 1.30
C GLY A 216 -11.38 -2.63 1.54
N THR A 217 -11.67 -2.24 2.78
CA THR A 217 -11.96 -0.85 3.15
C THR A 217 -10.73 0.04 3.08
N ALA A 218 -9.57 -0.44 3.52
CA ALA A 218 -8.32 0.31 3.41
C ALA A 218 -7.95 0.59 1.94
N ASN A 219 -8.02 -0.42 1.08
CA ASN A 219 -7.74 -0.27 -0.36
C ASN A 219 -8.78 0.62 -1.06
N PHE A 220 -10.04 0.58 -0.63
CA PHE A 220 -11.07 1.49 -1.12
C PHE A 220 -10.77 2.93 -0.71
N LEU A 221 -10.43 3.18 0.56
CA LEU A 221 -10.08 4.53 1.06
C LEU A 221 -8.85 5.10 0.34
N GLU A 222 -7.81 4.29 0.13
CA GLU A 222 -6.60 4.69 -0.61
C GLU A 222 -6.90 5.12 -2.05
N ARG A 223 -7.90 4.49 -2.70
CA ARG A 223 -8.35 4.87 -4.05
C ARG A 223 -9.37 6.00 -4.03
N ALA A 224 -10.26 6.02 -3.04
CA ALA A 224 -11.29 7.03 -2.90
C ALA A 224 -10.70 8.44 -2.69
N TRP A 225 -9.55 8.56 -2.04
CA TRP A 225 -8.86 9.83 -1.88
C TRP A 225 -8.53 10.52 -3.21
N VAL A 226 -8.12 9.76 -4.23
CA VAL A 226 -7.84 10.31 -5.58
C VAL A 226 -9.11 10.86 -6.23
N LEU A 227 -10.27 10.24 -5.94
CA LEU A 227 -11.58 10.68 -6.45
C LEU A 227 -12.19 11.80 -5.59
N ALA A 228 -11.75 11.96 -4.34
CA ALA A 228 -12.28 12.98 -3.43
C ALA A 228 -12.00 14.40 -3.93
N ILE A 229 -10.84 14.66 -4.51
CA ILE A 229 -10.47 15.98 -5.02
C ILE A 229 -11.40 16.43 -6.17
N PRO A 230 -11.62 15.66 -7.25
CA PRO A 230 -12.59 16.01 -8.29
C PRO A 230 -14.01 16.13 -7.74
N LEU A 231 -14.41 15.26 -6.82
CA LEU A 231 -15.75 15.27 -6.23
C LEU A 231 -15.99 16.55 -5.40
N ILE A 232 -15.05 16.95 -4.57
CA ILE A 232 -15.11 18.20 -3.79
C ILE A 232 -15.14 19.40 -4.72
N THR A 233 -14.31 19.40 -5.76
CA THR A 233 -14.27 20.47 -6.77
C THR A 233 -15.62 20.62 -7.50
N LEU A 234 -16.33 19.52 -7.73
CA LEU A 234 -17.67 19.53 -8.32
C LEU A 234 -18.76 19.92 -7.30
N LEU A 235 -18.61 19.49 -6.05
CA LEU A 235 -19.59 19.72 -4.98
C LEU A 235 -19.69 21.20 -4.61
N ILE A 236 -18.57 21.93 -4.57
CA ILE A 236 -18.53 23.35 -4.22
C ILE A 236 -19.46 24.21 -5.11
N PRO A 237 -19.34 24.18 -6.47
CA PRO A 237 -20.26 24.91 -7.32
C PRO A 237 -21.70 24.40 -7.23
N MET A 238 -21.92 23.11 -7.05
CA MET A 238 -23.24 22.51 -6.92
C MET A 238 -23.97 23.05 -5.66
N VAL A 239 -23.29 23.09 -4.52
CA VAL A 239 -23.84 23.68 -3.27
C VAL A 239 -24.09 25.18 -3.44
N ARG A 240 -23.28 25.89 -4.20
CA ARG A 240 -23.44 27.33 -4.45
C ARG A 240 -24.63 27.65 -5.37
N VAL A 241 -24.94 26.76 -6.31
CA VAL A 241 -26.04 26.94 -7.29
C VAL A 241 -27.38 26.42 -6.76
N ALA A 242 -27.39 25.48 -5.82
CA ALA A 242 -28.61 24.91 -5.24
C ALA A 242 -29.55 25.96 -4.60
N PRO A 243 -29.08 26.91 -3.75
CA PRO A 243 -29.95 27.94 -3.16
C PRO A 243 -30.63 28.86 -4.17
N PRO A 244 -29.94 29.43 -5.18
CA PRO A 244 -30.59 30.24 -6.19
C PRO A 244 -31.65 29.47 -7.01
N ILE A 245 -31.40 28.20 -7.37
CA ILE A 245 -32.38 27.35 -8.07
C ILE A 245 -33.62 27.14 -7.18
N TYR A 246 -33.41 26.82 -5.91
CA TYR A 246 -34.50 26.63 -4.95
C TYR A 246 -35.35 27.93 -4.82
N ARG A 247 -34.70 29.10 -4.65
CA ARG A 247 -35.37 30.40 -4.60
C ARG A 247 -36.16 30.67 -5.87
N TRP A 248 -35.59 30.44 -7.03
CA TRP A 248 -36.27 30.60 -8.29
C TRP A 248 -37.50 29.67 -8.42
N ARG A 249 -37.42 28.42 -8.00
CA ARG A 249 -38.54 27.47 -8.02
C ARG A 249 -39.70 27.91 -7.11
N VAL A 250 -39.40 28.41 -5.92
CA VAL A 250 -40.43 28.88 -4.99
C VAL A 250 -41.08 30.17 -5.51
N ARG A 251 -40.26 31.17 -5.95
CA ARG A 251 -40.78 32.42 -6.50
C ARG A 251 -41.62 32.19 -7.75
N ARG A 252 -41.26 31.28 -8.60
CA ARG A 252 -42.06 30.96 -9.80
C ARG A 252 -43.49 30.59 -9.46
N ARG A 253 -43.76 29.95 -8.33
CA ARG A 253 -45.12 29.59 -7.90
C ARG A 253 -45.92 30.84 -7.53
N ILE A 254 -45.29 31.87 -6.96
CA ILE A 254 -45.93 33.11 -6.59
C ILE A 254 -46.14 34.03 -7.81
N TYR A 255 -45.17 34.08 -8.73
CA TYR A 255 -45.22 34.91 -9.93
C TYR A 255 -46.30 34.52 -10.92
N VAL A 256 -46.77 33.31 -10.96
CA VAL A 256 -47.90 32.87 -11.78
C VAL A 256 -49.16 33.69 -11.41
N TRP A 257 -49.42 33.87 -10.11
CA TRP A 257 -50.57 34.65 -9.62
C TRP A 257 -50.49 36.13 -9.93
N TYR A 258 -49.31 36.68 -10.07
CA TYR A 258 -49.16 38.08 -10.52
C TYR A 258 -49.59 38.29 -11.98
N SER A 259 -49.42 37.30 -12.82
CA SER A 259 -49.93 37.34 -14.20
C SER A 259 -51.44 37.42 -14.23
N ASP A 260 -52.08 36.55 -13.46
CA ASP A 260 -53.56 36.49 -13.39
C ASP A 260 -54.14 37.80 -12.77
N LEU A 261 -53.51 38.28 -11.70
CA LEU A 261 -53.90 39.57 -11.09
C LEU A 261 -53.81 40.74 -12.09
N ARG A 262 -52.73 40.78 -12.88
CA ARG A 262 -52.52 41.85 -13.86
C ARG A 262 -53.52 41.83 -15.00
N ASP A 263 -53.93 40.62 -15.41
CA ASP A 263 -54.99 40.42 -16.40
C ASP A 263 -56.35 40.95 -15.87
N LEU A 264 -56.69 40.56 -14.63
CA LEU A 264 -57.88 40.99 -13.97
C LEU A 264 -57.92 42.53 -13.72
N GLU A 265 -56.77 43.13 -13.35
CA GLU A 265 -56.63 44.57 -13.21
C GLU A 265 -56.85 45.30 -14.55
N THR A 266 -56.26 44.80 -15.61
CA THR A 266 -56.39 45.40 -16.96
C THR A 266 -57.83 45.35 -17.46
N ARG A 267 -58.47 44.19 -17.31
CA ARG A 267 -59.86 43.99 -17.66
C ARG A 267 -60.81 44.85 -16.79
N GLY A 268 -60.51 44.93 -15.50
CA GLY A 268 -61.30 45.72 -14.58
C GLY A 268 -61.26 47.22 -14.84
N ARG A 269 -60.11 47.76 -15.25
CA ARG A 269 -59.93 49.16 -15.70
C ARG A 269 -60.65 49.49 -17.00
N SER A 270 -60.75 48.52 -17.93
CA SER A 270 -61.40 48.68 -19.23
C SER A 270 -62.93 48.33 -19.22
N ALA A 271 -63.41 47.72 -18.13
CA ALA A 271 -64.80 47.31 -18.02
C ALA A 271 -65.76 48.51 -18.03
N THR A 272 -66.70 48.50 -18.97
CA THR A 272 -67.71 49.59 -19.12
C THR A 272 -69.06 49.26 -18.48
N GLY A 273 -69.38 47.94 -18.29
CA GLY A 273 -70.59 47.46 -17.66
C GLY A 273 -70.43 47.07 -16.19
N ASP A 274 -71.54 47.25 -15.42
CA ASP A 274 -71.58 46.87 -13.99
C ASP A 274 -71.54 45.34 -13.80
N GLU A 275 -72.06 44.55 -14.75
CA GLU A 275 -72.03 43.12 -14.76
C GLU A 275 -70.65 42.56 -14.97
N ASP A 276 -69.91 43.15 -15.90
CA ASP A 276 -68.50 42.81 -16.15
C ASP A 276 -67.60 43.03 -14.89
N ARG A 277 -67.86 44.17 -14.21
CA ARG A 277 -67.13 44.51 -12.97
C ARG A 277 -67.43 43.56 -11.84
N ARG A 278 -68.71 43.14 -11.66
CA ARG A 278 -69.10 42.16 -10.66
C ARG A 278 -68.43 40.81 -10.92
N THR A 279 -68.34 40.40 -12.19
CA THR A 279 -67.65 39.15 -12.57
C THR A 279 -66.16 39.23 -12.25
N ILE A 280 -65.52 40.36 -12.50
CA ILE A 280 -64.09 40.54 -12.23
C ILE A 280 -63.83 40.58 -10.70
N LEU A 281 -64.69 41.22 -9.91
CA LEU A 281 -64.62 41.21 -8.45
C LEU A 281 -64.74 39.78 -7.89
N ALA A 282 -65.69 38.98 -8.39
CA ALA A 282 -65.81 37.59 -8.00
C ALA A 282 -64.57 36.73 -8.39
N GLN A 283 -63.92 37.05 -9.51
CA GLN A 283 -62.65 36.43 -9.90
C GLN A 283 -61.49 36.86 -9.02
N LEU A 284 -61.45 38.10 -8.52
CA LEU A 284 -60.46 38.59 -7.56
C LEU A 284 -60.64 37.92 -6.20
N ASP A 285 -61.90 37.77 -5.70
CA ASP A 285 -62.20 37.07 -4.46
C ASP A 285 -61.69 35.61 -4.53
N LYS A 286 -61.96 34.95 -5.66
CA LYS A 286 -61.47 33.57 -5.89
C LYS A 286 -59.94 33.52 -5.90
N LEU A 287 -59.29 34.47 -6.59
CA LEU A 287 -57.85 34.54 -6.62
C LEU A 287 -57.27 34.78 -5.22
N GLN A 288 -57.93 35.59 -4.38
CA GLN A 288 -57.53 35.83 -2.99
C GLN A 288 -57.66 34.56 -2.14
N GLU A 289 -58.71 33.77 -2.32
CA GLU A 289 -58.90 32.48 -1.65
C GLU A 289 -57.79 31.47 -2.09
N GLU A 290 -57.57 31.35 -3.38
CA GLU A 290 -56.55 30.46 -3.92
C GLU A 290 -55.17 30.82 -3.41
N VAL A 291 -54.78 32.10 -3.43
CA VAL A 291 -53.50 32.61 -2.88
C VAL A 291 -53.43 32.40 -1.38
N GLY A 292 -54.60 32.43 -0.68
CA GLY A 292 -54.68 32.14 0.75
C GLY A 292 -54.31 30.73 1.15
N ASN A 293 -54.58 29.78 0.29
CA ASN A 293 -54.31 28.37 0.51
C ASN A 293 -52.95 27.89 0.03
N VAL A 294 -52.10 28.80 -0.53
CA VAL A 294 -50.75 28.46 -0.99
C VAL A 294 -49.81 28.33 0.20
N ASP A 295 -49.31 27.09 0.41
CA ASP A 295 -48.28 26.83 1.41
C ASP A 295 -46.89 27.23 0.87
N VAL A 296 -46.27 28.18 1.54
CA VAL A 296 -44.90 28.63 1.23
C VAL A 296 -44.04 28.58 2.47
N PRO A 297 -42.73 28.26 2.34
CA PRO A 297 -41.80 28.34 3.46
C PRO A 297 -41.77 29.75 4.06
N LEU A 298 -41.60 29.84 5.38
CA LEU A 298 -41.59 31.13 6.16
C LEU A 298 -40.73 32.21 5.55
N SER A 299 -39.63 31.88 4.89
CA SER A 299 -38.72 32.83 4.23
C SER A 299 -39.32 33.56 3.02
N TYR A 300 -40.49 33.13 2.54
CA TYR A 300 -41.19 33.70 1.37
C TYR A 300 -42.57 34.23 1.71
N THR A 301 -42.91 34.27 2.97
CA THR A 301 -44.21 34.81 3.45
C THR A 301 -44.41 36.28 3.07
N ASP A 302 -43.32 37.06 3.06
CA ASP A 302 -43.37 38.47 2.64
C ASP A 302 -43.80 38.65 1.18
N ASP A 303 -43.31 37.75 0.27
CA ASP A 303 -43.70 37.81 -1.13
C ASP A 303 -45.19 37.46 -1.31
N LEU A 304 -45.71 36.53 -0.48
CA LEU A 304 -47.13 36.18 -0.46
C LEU A 304 -48.01 37.31 0.11
N TYR A 305 -47.59 37.99 1.21
CA TYR A 305 -48.27 39.13 1.77
C TYR A 305 -48.32 40.30 0.78
N ARG A 306 -47.25 40.57 0.06
CA ARG A 306 -47.25 41.61 -0.99
C ARG A 306 -48.25 41.31 -2.09
N LEU A 307 -48.38 40.05 -2.52
CA LEU A 307 -49.38 39.66 -3.51
C LEU A 307 -50.82 39.87 -2.99
N ARG A 308 -51.10 39.47 -1.75
CA ARG A 308 -52.42 39.67 -1.12
C ARG A 308 -52.78 41.16 -1.00
N ASN A 309 -51.87 41.98 -0.52
CA ASN A 309 -52.09 43.43 -0.44
C ASN A 309 -52.33 44.03 -1.83
N HIS A 310 -51.69 43.51 -2.86
CA HIS A 310 -51.92 44.00 -4.23
C HIS A 310 -53.27 43.55 -4.76
N ILE A 311 -53.76 42.34 -4.44
CA ILE A 311 -55.12 41.88 -4.78
C ILE A 311 -56.15 42.80 -4.12
N GLU A 312 -56.03 43.07 -2.82
CA GLU A 312 -56.92 44.01 -2.08
C GLU A 312 -56.92 45.43 -2.66
N PHE A 313 -55.73 45.92 -3.05
CA PHE A 313 -55.61 47.21 -3.71
C PHE A 313 -56.38 47.28 -5.03
N VAL A 314 -56.24 46.25 -5.90
CA VAL A 314 -56.90 46.16 -7.21
C VAL A 314 -58.42 46.02 -7.02
N GLU A 315 -58.86 45.23 -6.05
CA GLU A 315 -60.28 45.10 -5.66
C GLU A 315 -60.88 46.44 -5.23
N GLY A 316 -60.17 47.15 -4.34
CA GLY A 316 -60.57 48.50 -3.89
C GLY A 316 -60.64 49.51 -5.04
N LEU A 317 -59.73 49.41 -6.01
CA LEU A 317 -59.71 50.29 -7.18
C LEU A 317 -60.93 50.07 -8.08
N ILE A 318 -61.26 48.81 -8.38
CA ILE A 318 -62.35 48.40 -9.25
C ILE A 318 -63.70 48.73 -8.59
N SER A 319 -63.84 48.50 -7.27
CA SER A 319 -64.99 48.81 -6.44
C SER A 319 -65.29 50.33 -6.43
N LYS A 320 -64.29 51.21 -6.33
CA LYS A 320 -64.40 52.67 -6.42
C LYS A 320 -64.85 53.14 -7.81
N LEU A 321 -64.39 52.47 -8.86
CA LEU A 321 -64.81 52.78 -10.25
C LEU A 321 -66.29 52.41 -10.49
N SER A 322 -66.82 51.39 -9.78
CA SER A 322 -68.25 51.06 -9.81
C SER A 322 -69.11 52.11 -9.11
N ARG A 323 -68.67 52.62 -7.97
CA ARG A 323 -69.45 53.63 -7.20
C ARG A 323 -69.48 55.01 -7.87
N ARG A 324 -68.47 55.41 -8.61
CA ARG A 324 -68.30 56.76 -9.20
C ARG A 324 -69.24 57.03 -10.43
N LYS A 325 -69.82 56.00 -11.01
CA LYS A 325 -70.76 56.06 -12.13
C LYS A 325 -72.22 56.03 -11.71
N VAL A 326 -72.55 55.78 -10.43
CA VAL A 326 -73.92 55.73 -9.86
C VAL A 326 -74.33 57.10 -9.17
N ALA A 327 -73.31 57.97 -8.98
CA ALA A 327 -73.51 59.36 -8.49
C ALA A 327 -73.39 60.33 -9.72
#